data_0e3d96754b6f6de2206a0948e70658e3
#
_entry.id   0e3d96754b6f6de2206a0948e70658e3
#
_cell.length_a   1.000
_cell.length_b   1.000
_cell.length_c   1.000
_cell.angle_alpha   90.00
_cell.angle_beta   90.00
_cell.angle_gamma   90.00
#
_symmetry.space_group_name_H-M   'P 1'
#
loop_
_entity.id
_entity.type
_entity.pdbx_description
1 polymer ?
#
loop_
_entity_poly.entity_id
_entity_poly.type
_entity_poly.pdbx_seq_one_letter_code
_entity_poly.pdbx_strand_id
1 'polypeptide(L)'
;MLEQDMLRLQQDVSAVREALILRQNRAEALEEDLETAKAAVMQSTAQQEEMAKSTASMRAQLVEAHMQEQAAQRRLDELEQRLRDLRIADRASRTMDDAELDRLRRECREVGIVTQQPELLRMFHDLKRGSATPLTVLLLGEPGTGKELFARAVHRLSPRAQNAFIPVNMAAISPELFESELFGHTKGSFTGAAVDRRGFFELAHRGTIFLDEIGDLRLDHQSKLLRVLQEKSFYRVGATNPTTVDVRIVAATNRDLQRGVSEGWFREDLYFRLKGFVFRLPPLRDRRSDIALIAEATLSEIARRTGRPHPELSNDALGLLNSYRWPGNVRELRNVLERAVALSDGPVLSRYAFSLEDVAMEDNERRDLAVALPDEAGDHAVLDRLRHHGFDMQATAKALSWDRSTVTQRLKGLCFQALVESGGDRAKAVSAIAGDPARFKTVELKLNGYYDHLLSVIQPCKSVEEALAECKRRFKNIPDRHFASVDQLVRTVFLQKPSSTSPSIAMTET
;
A
#
# COMPACT_ATOMS: atom_id res chain seq x y z
N MET A 1 -4.36 96.68 -52.70
CA MET A 1 -3.59 96.20 -51.57
C MET A 1 -4.48 96.10 -50.30
N LEU A 2 -5.17 97.10 -49.93
CA LEU A 2 -6.07 97.01 -48.72
C LEU A 2 -7.24 96.01 -48.83
N GLU A 3 -7.81 95.82 -50.02
CA GLU A 3 -8.90 94.85 -50.20
C GLU A 3 -8.44 93.34 -50.14
N GLN A 4 -7.21 93.09 -50.63
CA GLN A 4 -6.58 91.77 -50.55
C GLN A 4 -6.17 91.42 -49.13
N ASP A 5 -5.75 92.39 -48.32
CA ASP A 5 -5.40 92.19 -46.93
C ASP A 5 -6.68 91.95 -46.07
N MET A 6 -7.75 92.72 -46.36
CA MET A 6 -9.04 92.45 -45.73
C MET A 6 -9.62 91.05 -45.99
N LEU A 7 -9.46 90.56 -47.24
CA LEU A 7 -9.98 89.24 -47.63
C LEU A 7 -9.15 88.13 -46.93
N ARG A 8 -7.83 88.29 -46.80
CA ARG A 8 -7.00 87.40 -46.02
C ARG A 8 -7.37 87.37 -44.55
N LEU A 9 -7.54 88.55 -43.94
CA LEU A 9 -7.96 88.66 -42.53
C LEU A 9 -9.34 88.00 -42.28
N GLN A 10 -10.30 88.12 -43.22
CA GLN A 10 -11.56 87.45 -43.14
C GLN A 10 -11.46 85.92 -43.24
N GLN A 11 -10.56 85.41 -44.09
CA GLN A 11 -10.28 83.97 -44.21
C GLN A 11 -9.60 83.44 -42.94
N ASP A 12 -8.62 84.20 -42.39
CA ASP A 12 -7.95 83.83 -41.16
C ASP A 12 -8.89 83.83 -39.95
N VAL A 13 -9.78 84.79 -39.86
CA VAL A 13 -10.82 84.85 -38.78
C VAL A 13 -11.80 83.65 -38.93
N SER A 14 -12.21 83.28 -40.18
CA SER A 14 -13.06 82.11 -40.42
C SER A 14 -12.36 80.81 -40.01
N ALA A 15 -11.09 80.65 -40.39
CA ALA A 15 -10.31 79.46 -40.01
C ALA A 15 -10.08 79.33 -38.52
N VAL A 16 -9.82 80.44 -37.83
CA VAL A 16 -9.72 80.47 -36.35
C VAL A 16 -11.05 80.11 -35.70
N ARG A 17 -12.15 80.62 -36.24
CA ARG A 17 -13.50 80.33 -35.73
C ARG A 17 -13.85 78.83 -35.88
N GLU A 18 -13.59 78.25 -37.02
CA GLU A 18 -13.75 76.81 -37.26
C GLU A 18 -12.91 75.98 -36.30
N ALA A 19 -11.62 76.34 -36.13
CA ALA A 19 -10.73 75.70 -35.20
C ALA A 19 -11.18 75.81 -33.74
N LEU A 20 -11.82 76.95 -33.40
CA LEU A 20 -12.35 77.15 -32.05
C LEU A 20 -13.58 76.25 -31.80
N ILE A 21 -14.49 76.16 -32.77
CA ILE A 21 -15.67 75.29 -32.71
C ILE A 21 -15.22 73.81 -32.60
N LEU A 22 -14.25 73.41 -33.38
CA LEU A 22 -13.73 72.04 -33.34
C LEU A 22 -13.08 71.71 -31.97
N ARG A 23 -12.39 72.70 -31.39
CA ARG A 23 -11.82 72.55 -30.02
C ARG A 23 -12.91 72.47 -28.95
N GLN A 24 -13.95 73.28 -29.10
CA GLN A 24 -15.06 73.30 -28.16
C GLN A 24 -15.84 71.96 -28.18
N ASN A 25 -16.17 71.46 -29.36
CA ASN A 25 -16.82 70.13 -29.51
C ASN A 25 -15.93 69.00 -28.97
N ARG A 26 -14.59 69.11 -29.15
CA ARG A 26 -13.66 68.12 -28.60
C ARG A 26 -13.53 68.21 -27.06
N ALA A 27 -13.66 69.40 -26.47
CA ALA A 27 -13.71 69.59 -25.04
C ALA A 27 -15.01 68.99 -24.43
N GLU A 28 -16.17 69.27 -25.06
CA GLU A 28 -17.44 68.66 -24.62
C GLU A 28 -17.43 67.14 -24.73
N ALA A 29 -16.90 66.53 -25.78
CA ALA A 29 -16.71 65.08 -25.91
C ALA A 29 -15.79 64.48 -24.87
N LEU A 30 -14.70 65.18 -24.50
CA LEU A 30 -13.80 64.75 -23.45
C LEU A 30 -14.40 64.87 -22.04
N GLU A 31 -15.29 65.85 -21.82
CA GLU A 31 -16.03 65.97 -20.56
C GLU A 31 -17.05 64.82 -20.42
N GLU A 32 -17.74 64.42 -21.50
CA GLU A 32 -18.68 63.29 -21.52
C GLU A 32 -17.92 61.96 -21.28
N ASP A 33 -16.77 61.76 -21.96
CA ASP A 33 -15.93 60.61 -21.74
C ASP A 33 -15.36 60.56 -20.29
N LEU A 34 -15.06 61.71 -19.71
CA LEU A 34 -14.58 61.80 -18.31
C LEU A 34 -15.68 61.42 -17.31
N GLU A 35 -16.92 61.88 -17.54
CA GLU A 35 -18.06 61.52 -16.68
C GLU A 35 -18.39 60.03 -16.78
N THR A 36 -18.37 59.48 -18.00
CA THR A 36 -18.56 58.01 -18.18
C THR A 36 -17.45 57.18 -17.52
N ALA A 37 -16.20 57.65 -17.61
CA ALA A 37 -15.06 56.98 -16.94
C ALA A 37 -15.18 57.07 -15.40
N LYS A 38 -15.58 58.21 -14.85
CA LYS A 38 -15.85 58.34 -13.42
C LYS A 38 -16.95 57.43 -12.93
N ALA A 39 -18.07 57.33 -13.66
CA ALA A 39 -19.15 56.42 -13.35
C ALA A 39 -18.71 54.95 -13.35
N ALA A 40 -17.91 54.54 -14.34
CA ALA A 40 -17.33 53.19 -14.42
C ALA A 40 -16.38 52.89 -13.26
N VAL A 41 -15.55 53.86 -12.83
CA VAL A 41 -14.66 53.73 -11.67
C VAL A 41 -15.50 53.58 -10.38
N MET A 42 -16.54 54.41 -10.18
CA MET A 42 -17.43 54.28 -9.02
C MET A 42 -18.14 52.93 -8.97
N GLN A 43 -18.60 52.43 -10.09
CA GLN A 43 -19.22 51.08 -10.17
C GLN A 43 -18.23 49.97 -9.85
N SER A 44 -17.00 50.07 -10.36
CA SER A 44 -15.91 49.09 -10.07
C SER A 44 -15.52 49.09 -8.59
N THR A 45 -15.43 50.28 -7.97
CA THR A 45 -15.12 50.36 -6.52
C THR A 45 -16.24 49.80 -5.66
N ALA A 46 -17.50 50.04 -6.01
CA ALA A 46 -18.64 49.47 -5.30
C ALA A 46 -18.65 47.92 -5.41
N GLN A 47 -18.38 47.37 -6.58
CA GLN A 47 -18.23 45.91 -6.78
C GLN A 47 -17.08 45.32 -5.97
N GLN A 48 -15.95 46.03 -5.89
CA GLN A 48 -14.81 45.58 -5.08
C GLN A 48 -15.14 45.60 -3.57
N GLU A 49 -15.88 46.55 -3.09
CA GLU A 49 -16.34 46.62 -1.69
C GLU A 49 -17.34 45.47 -1.38
N GLU A 50 -18.24 45.15 -2.29
CA GLU A 50 -19.17 44.05 -2.12
C GLU A 50 -18.46 42.68 -2.12
N MET A 51 -17.52 42.47 -3.04
CA MET A 51 -16.65 41.29 -3.04
C MET A 51 -15.81 41.19 -1.75
N ALA A 52 -15.28 42.29 -1.26
CA ALA A 52 -14.51 42.31 0.00
C ALA A 52 -15.39 41.93 1.20
N LYS A 53 -16.63 42.39 1.27
CA LYS A 53 -17.61 42.02 2.30
C LYS A 53 -17.98 40.53 2.21
N SER A 54 -18.23 40.00 0.99
CA SER A 54 -18.53 38.61 0.74
C SER A 54 -17.35 37.68 1.15
N THR A 55 -16.12 38.05 0.79
CA THR A 55 -14.91 37.30 1.19
C THR A 55 -14.67 37.32 2.69
N ALA A 56 -14.94 38.43 3.35
CA ALA A 56 -14.85 38.53 4.80
C ALA A 56 -15.89 37.62 5.50
N SER A 57 -17.12 37.61 5.00
CA SER A 57 -18.18 36.72 5.49
C SER A 57 -17.81 35.23 5.31
N MET A 58 -17.31 34.84 4.15
CA MET A 58 -16.86 33.46 3.89
C MET A 58 -15.70 33.06 4.81
N ARG A 59 -14.75 33.98 5.06
CA ARG A 59 -13.65 33.72 6.00
C ARG A 59 -14.16 33.51 7.43
N ALA A 60 -15.13 34.31 7.88
CA ALA A 60 -15.74 34.13 9.20
C ALA A 60 -16.43 32.77 9.33
N GLN A 61 -17.20 32.34 8.31
CA GLN A 61 -17.82 31.03 8.27
C GLN A 61 -16.81 29.88 8.26
N LEU A 62 -15.71 30.04 7.53
CA LEU A 62 -14.64 29.05 7.50
C LEU A 62 -13.96 28.89 8.88
N VAL A 63 -13.71 29.99 9.58
CA VAL A 63 -13.16 29.95 10.94
C VAL A 63 -14.13 29.27 11.90
N GLU A 64 -15.42 29.56 11.81
CA GLU A 64 -16.45 28.94 12.64
C GLU A 64 -16.56 27.43 12.36
N ALA A 65 -16.55 27.01 11.08
CA ALA A 65 -16.55 25.60 10.70
C ALA A 65 -15.30 24.87 11.23
N HIS A 66 -14.13 25.48 11.15
CA HIS A 66 -12.89 24.91 11.73
C HIS A 66 -12.95 24.75 13.25
N MET A 67 -13.55 25.73 13.95
CA MET A 67 -13.74 25.63 15.40
C MET A 67 -14.70 24.50 15.77
N GLN A 68 -15.78 24.33 15.00
CA GLN A 68 -16.73 23.22 15.19
C GLN A 68 -16.08 21.86 14.91
N GLU A 69 -15.28 21.74 13.86
CA GLU A 69 -14.52 20.54 13.53
C GLU A 69 -13.53 20.16 14.64
N GLN A 70 -12.77 21.12 15.16
CA GLN A 70 -11.86 20.88 16.29
C GLN A 70 -12.59 20.47 17.57
N ALA A 71 -13.76 21.06 17.84
CA ALA A 71 -14.59 20.67 19.00
C ALA A 71 -15.14 19.25 18.82
N ALA A 72 -15.57 18.88 17.63
CA ALA A 72 -16.04 17.54 17.31
C ALA A 72 -14.90 16.51 17.45
N GLN A 73 -13.70 16.84 16.98
CA GLN A 73 -12.52 15.97 17.10
C GLN A 73 -12.16 15.72 18.58
N ARG A 74 -12.12 16.76 19.41
CA ARG A 74 -11.88 16.61 20.86
C ARG A 74 -12.91 15.70 21.52
N ARG A 75 -14.17 15.84 21.13
CA ARG A 75 -15.26 15.00 21.66
C ARG A 75 -15.15 13.54 21.22
N LEU A 76 -14.67 13.33 20.00
CA LEU A 76 -14.36 11.98 19.48
C LEU A 76 -13.23 11.35 20.29
N ASP A 77 -12.14 12.08 20.53
CA ASP A 77 -10.99 11.60 21.30
C ASP A 77 -11.37 11.26 22.76
N GLU A 78 -12.23 12.10 23.40
CA GLU A 78 -12.76 11.84 24.72
C GLU A 78 -13.63 10.58 24.77
N LEU A 79 -14.50 10.38 23.77
CA LEU A 79 -15.35 9.18 23.68
C LEU A 79 -14.52 7.92 23.41
N GLU A 80 -13.50 8.01 22.58
CA GLU A 80 -12.58 6.90 22.36
C GLU A 80 -11.77 6.54 23.60
N GLN A 81 -11.36 7.56 24.39
CA GLN A 81 -10.69 7.32 25.66
C GLN A 81 -11.63 6.65 26.66
N ARG A 82 -12.87 7.13 26.81
CA ARG A 82 -13.89 6.48 27.64
C ARG A 82 -14.20 5.05 27.21
N LEU A 83 -14.25 4.79 25.90
CA LEU A 83 -14.42 3.43 25.38
C LEU A 83 -13.22 2.53 25.72
N ARG A 84 -12.00 3.07 25.67
CA ARG A 84 -10.79 2.36 26.12
C ARG A 84 -10.87 2.02 27.60
N ASP A 85 -11.23 2.99 28.44
CA ASP A 85 -11.33 2.82 29.88
C ASP A 85 -12.43 1.82 30.27
N LEU A 86 -13.59 1.87 29.61
CA LEU A 86 -14.67 0.88 29.80
C LEU A 86 -14.26 -0.52 29.33
N ARG A 87 -13.51 -0.64 28.24
CA ARG A 87 -12.96 -1.93 27.77
C ARG A 87 -11.93 -2.49 28.76
N ILE A 88 -11.11 -1.64 29.37
CA ILE A 88 -10.14 -2.04 30.39
C ILE A 88 -10.89 -2.50 31.66
N ALA A 89 -11.93 -1.77 32.08
CA ALA A 89 -12.76 -2.16 33.25
C ALA A 89 -13.55 -3.45 32.99
N ASP A 90 -14.11 -3.66 31.80
CA ASP A 90 -14.78 -4.92 31.39
C ASP A 90 -13.77 -6.09 31.30
N ARG A 91 -12.53 -5.82 30.84
CA ARG A 91 -11.44 -6.80 30.88
C ARG A 91 -11.02 -7.17 32.30
N ALA A 92 -10.96 -6.21 33.21
CA ALA A 92 -10.61 -6.46 34.60
C ALA A 92 -11.70 -7.25 35.37
N SER A 93 -12.97 -7.06 34.98
CA SER A 93 -14.09 -7.81 35.57
C SER A 93 -14.24 -9.26 35.07
N ARG A 94 -13.56 -9.60 33.93
CA ARG A 94 -13.54 -10.96 33.37
C ARG A 94 -12.15 -11.60 33.57
N THR A 95 -11.72 -11.69 34.86
CA THR A 95 -10.53 -12.50 35.19
C THR A 95 -10.87 -13.96 34.99
N MET A 96 -10.43 -14.56 33.89
CA MET A 96 -10.43 -16.02 33.76
C MET A 96 -9.43 -16.59 34.75
N ASP A 97 -9.81 -17.62 35.44
CA ASP A 97 -8.93 -18.38 36.34
C ASP A 97 -7.79 -19.02 35.52
N ASP A 98 -6.60 -19.15 36.11
CA ASP A 98 -5.45 -19.79 35.48
C ASP A 98 -5.75 -21.22 35.01
N ALA A 99 -6.57 -21.95 35.76
CA ALA A 99 -7.04 -23.29 35.39
C ALA A 99 -7.89 -23.29 34.11
N GLU A 100 -8.73 -22.26 33.94
CA GLU A 100 -9.53 -22.07 32.72
C GLU A 100 -8.67 -21.68 31.54
N LEU A 101 -7.67 -20.80 31.73
CA LEU A 101 -6.70 -20.46 30.69
C LEU A 101 -5.89 -21.68 30.24
N ASP A 102 -5.46 -22.53 31.15
CA ASP A 102 -4.74 -23.77 30.82
C ASP A 102 -5.64 -24.78 30.09
N ARG A 103 -6.90 -24.84 30.40
CA ARG A 103 -7.85 -25.63 29.64
C ARG A 103 -8.00 -25.11 28.22
N LEU A 104 -8.17 -23.81 28.05
CA LEU A 104 -8.29 -23.18 26.73
C LEU A 104 -7.00 -23.34 25.90
N ARG A 105 -5.82 -23.28 26.52
CA ARG A 105 -4.53 -23.55 25.84
C ARG A 105 -4.52 -24.97 25.26
N ARG A 106 -4.99 -25.96 25.98
CA ARG A 106 -5.09 -27.34 25.50
C ARG A 106 -6.07 -27.44 24.34
N GLU A 107 -7.30 -26.91 24.52
CA GLU A 107 -8.32 -26.89 23.46
C GLU A 107 -7.86 -26.16 22.18
N CYS A 108 -7.13 -25.04 22.29
CA CYS A 108 -6.50 -24.35 21.17
C CYS A 108 -5.52 -25.24 20.40
N ARG A 109 -4.65 -25.97 21.13
CA ARG A 109 -3.67 -26.89 20.54
C ARG A 109 -4.33 -28.03 19.78
N GLU A 110 -5.44 -28.58 20.27
CA GLU A 110 -6.20 -29.63 19.61
C GLU A 110 -6.73 -29.21 18.24
N VAL A 111 -7.06 -27.93 18.06
CA VAL A 111 -7.49 -27.39 16.77
C VAL A 111 -6.34 -26.78 15.95
N GLY A 112 -5.10 -26.89 16.44
CA GLY A 112 -3.88 -26.42 15.77
C GLY A 112 -3.51 -24.95 16.05
N ILE A 113 -4.16 -24.29 17.00
CA ILE A 113 -3.86 -22.91 17.39
C ILE A 113 -2.89 -22.94 18.58
N VAL A 114 -1.69 -22.38 18.39
CA VAL A 114 -0.65 -22.29 19.42
C VAL A 114 -0.60 -20.87 19.95
N THR A 115 -0.99 -20.70 21.22
CA THR A 115 -0.95 -19.40 21.90
C THR A 115 -0.89 -19.56 23.42
N GLN A 116 -0.25 -18.60 24.09
CA GLN A 116 -0.35 -18.38 25.53
C GLN A 116 -0.93 -16.99 25.85
N GLN A 117 -1.22 -16.18 24.82
CA GLN A 117 -1.73 -14.83 24.97
C GLN A 117 -3.16 -14.87 25.55
N PRO A 118 -3.40 -14.28 26.73
CA PRO A 118 -4.73 -14.35 27.38
C PRO A 118 -5.85 -13.75 26.52
N GLU A 119 -5.55 -12.69 25.74
CA GLU A 119 -6.53 -12.07 24.86
C GLU A 119 -6.96 -13.00 23.72
N LEU A 120 -6.02 -13.73 23.13
CA LEU A 120 -6.31 -14.68 22.07
C LEU A 120 -7.07 -15.91 22.62
N LEU A 121 -6.76 -16.34 23.86
CA LEU A 121 -7.50 -17.40 24.54
C LEU A 121 -8.95 -16.99 24.83
N ARG A 122 -9.18 -15.75 25.30
CA ARG A 122 -10.55 -15.21 25.46
C ARG A 122 -11.28 -15.14 24.14
N MET A 123 -10.62 -14.65 23.09
CA MET A 123 -11.20 -14.63 21.75
C MET A 123 -11.56 -16.04 21.28
N PHE A 124 -10.73 -17.04 21.56
CA PHE A 124 -11.02 -18.44 21.25
C PHE A 124 -12.21 -18.98 22.03
N HIS A 125 -12.35 -18.62 23.32
CA HIS A 125 -13.52 -18.96 24.12
C HIS A 125 -14.80 -18.41 23.48
N ASP A 126 -14.82 -17.13 23.11
CA ASP A 126 -15.96 -16.51 22.44
C ASP A 126 -16.25 -17.11 21.07
N LEU A 127 -15.19 -17.44 20.32
CA LEU A 127 -15.30 -18.14 19.04
C LEU A 127 -15.94 -19.52 19.22
N LYS A 128 -15.57 -20.27 20.25
CA LYS A 128 -16.17 -21.58 20.57
C LYS A 128 -17.70 -21.43 20.83
N ARG A 129 -18.10 -20.42 21.59
CA ARG A 129 -19.54 -20.12 21.83
C ARG A 129 -20.24 -19.73 20.51
N GLY A 130 -19.65 -18.84 19.74
CA GLY A 130 -20.16 -18.44 18.43
C GLY A 130 -20.22 -19.61 17.42
N SER A 131 -19.32 -20.60 17.58
CA SER A 131 -19.27 -21.76 16.69
C SER A 131 -20.50 -22.67 16.84
N ALA A 132 -21.15 -22.68 18.00
CA ALA A 132 -22.39 -23.43 18.24
C ALA A 132 -23.61 -22.80 17.55
N THR A 133 -23.53 -21.57 17.05
CA THR A 133 -24.62 -20.84 16.40
C THR A 133 -24.53 -20.90 14.87
N PRO A 134 -25.62 -20.70 14.11
CA PRO A 134 -25.59 -20.63 12.66
C PRO A 134 -25.13 -19.28 12.11
N LEU A 135 -24.74 -18.33 12.98
CA LEU A 135 -24.35 -16.98 12.56
C LEU A 135 -23.05 -16.98 11.77
N THR A 136 -22.95 -16.05 10.84
CA THR A 136 -21.73 -15.80 10.07
C THR A 136 -20.58 -15.38 11.00
N VAL A 137 -19.38 -15.86 10.74
CA VAL A 137 -18.17 -15.46 11.45
C VAL A 137 -17.29 -14.68 10.49
N LEU A 138 -16.88 -13.47 10.89
CA LEU A 138 -15.97 -12.61 10.14
C LEU A 138 -14.63 -12.51 10.88
N LEU A 139 -13.57 -13.01 10.23
CA LEU A 139 -12.20 -12.99 10.75
C LEU A 139 -11.42 -11.84 10.10
N LEU A 140 -10.99 -10.90 10.90
CA LEU A 140 -10.18 -9.75 10.47
C LEU A 140 -8.73 -9.92 10.94
N GLY A 141 -7.77 -9.54 10.14
CA GLY A 141 -6.36 -9.57 10.54
C GLY A 141 -5.42 -9.54 9.35
N GLU A 142 -4.18 -9.20 9.62
CA GLU A 142 -3.12 -9.13 8.60
C GLU A 142 -2.90 -10.47 7.88
N PRO A 143 -2.30 -10.46 6.68
CA PRO A 143 -1.89 -11.69 6.02
C PRO A 143 -0.98 -12.53 6.92
N GLY A 144 -1.18 -13.85 6.93
CA GLY A 144 -0.33 -14.76 7.70
C GLY A 144 -0.59 -14.84 9.21
N THR A 145 -1.61 -14.14 9.77
CA THR A 145 -1.98 -14.22 11.20
C THR A 145 -2.62 -15.53 11.62
N GLY A 146 -3.06 -16.36 10.65
CA GLY A 146 -3.69 -17.66 10.91
C GLY A 146 -5.19 -17.68 10.71
N LYS A 147 -5.80 -16.73 9.99
CA LYS A 147 -7.25 -16.65 9.73
C LYS A 147 -7.86 -18.01 9.30
N GLU A 148 -7.19 -18.74 8.43
CA GLU A 148 -7.66 -20.07 7.99
C GLU A 148 -7.69 -21.11 9.14
N LEU A 149 -6.70 -21.11 10.05
CA LEU A 149 -6.70 -21.98 11.21
C LEU A 149 -7.91 -21.70 12.12
N PHE A 150 -8.22 -20.42 12.33
CA PHE A 150 -9.42 -20.03 13.09
C PHE A 150 -10.71 -20.39 12.36
N ALA A 151 -10.78 -20.28 11.04
CA ALA A 151 -11.94 -20.75 10.26
C ALA A 151 -12.13 -22.27 10.38
N ARG A 152 -11.06 -23.03 10.33
CA ARG A 152 -11.10 -24.50 10.58
C ARG A 152 -11.52 -24.82 12.02
N ALA A 153 -11.06 -24.01 13.00
CA ALA A 153 -11.51 -24.16 14.40
C ALA A 153 -13.02 -23.91 14.54
N VAL A 154 -13.54 -22.83 13.92
CA VAL A 154 -14.99 -22.57 13.86
C VAL A 154 -15.77 -23.76 13.33
N HIS A 155 -15.29 -24.38 12.26
CA HIS A 155 -15.93 -25.55 11.67
C HIS A 155 -15.86 -26.77 12.61
N ARG A 156 -14.67 -27.10 13.13
CA ARG A 156 -14.46 -28.26 14.03
C ARG A 156 -15.23 -28.16 15.35
N LEU A 157 -15.43 -26.96 15.87
CA LEU A 157 -16.18 -26.68 17.10
C LEU A 157 -17.68 -26.52 16.86
N SER A 158 -18.14 -26.63 15.62
CA SER A 158 -19.56 -26.46 15.26
C SER A 158 -20.30 -27.79 15.20
N PRO A 159 -21.66 -27.76 15.24
CA PRO A 159 -22.47 -28.94 14.97
C PRO A 159 -22.26 -29.55 13.57
N ARG A 160 -21.55 -28.85 12.68
CA ARG A 160 -21.26 -29.27 11.30
C ARG A 160 -19.86 -29.87 11.12
N ALA A 161 -19.14 -30.16 12.20
CA ALA A 161 -17.75 -30.62 12.20
C ALA A 161 -17.50 -31.86 11.35
N GLN A 162 -18.53 -32.72 11.18
CA GLN A 162 -18.45 -33.97 10.38
C GLN A 162 -18.78 -33.79 8.90
N ASN A 163 -19.20 -32.57 8.51
CA ASN A 163 -19.56 -32.25 7.13
C ASN A 163 -18.40 -31.58 6.39
N ALA A 164 -18.63 -31.21 5.13
CA ALA A 164 -17.59 -30.59 4.29
C ALA A 164 -17.16 -29.20 4.82
N PHE A 165 -15.85 -28.95 4.81
CA PHE A 165 -15.25 -27.62 4.95
C PHE A 165 -14.64 -27.23 3.61
N ILE A 166 -15.22 -26.24 2.96
CA ILE A 166 -14.80 -25.79 1.62
C ILE A 166 -14.10 -24.44 1.72
N PRO A 167 -12.77 -24.38 1.68
CA PRO A 167 -12.02 -23.13 1.63
C PRO A 167 -12.01 -22.59 0.21
N VAL A 168 -12.33 -21.31 0.07
CA VAL A 168 -12.35 -20.57 -1.20
C VAL A 168 -11.58 -19.27 -1.03
N ASN A 169 -10.51 -19.09 -1.79
CA ASN A 169 -9.79 -17.81 -1.84
C ASN A 169 -10.42 -16.95 -2.94
N MET A 170 -11.08 -15.87 -2.55
CA MET A 170 -11.82 -15.00 -3.46
C MET A 170 -10.90 -14.21 -4.40
N ALA A 171 -9.67 -13.92 -3.99
CA ALA A 171 -8.68 -13.25 -4.82
C ALA A 171 -8.06 -14.16 -5.90
N ALA A 172 -8.14 -15.48 -5.74
CA ALA A 172 -7.59 -16.45 -6.68
C ALA A 172 -8.54 -16.81 -7.84
N ILE A 173 -9.81 -16.43 -7.75
CA ILE A 173 -10.81 -16.74 -8.78
C ILE A 173 -10.82 -15.59 -9.80
N SER A 174 -10.60 -15.93 -11.08
CA SER A 174 -10.74 -14.92 -12.14
C SER A 174 -12.18 -14.39 -12.22
N PRO A 175 -12.39 -13.10 -12.52
CA PRO A 175 -13.73 -12.51 -12.59
C PRO A 175 -14.68 -13.24 -13.53
N GLU A 176 -14.17 -13.76 -14.64
CA GLU A 176 -14.96 -14.46 -15.67
C GLU A 176 -15.44 -15.84 -15.18
N LEU A 177 -14.69 -16.48 -14.28
CA LEU A 177 -15.02 -17.80 -13.76
C LEU A 177 -15.76 -17.77 -12.42
N PHE A 178 -15.91 -16.58 -11.83
CA PHE A 178 -16.47 -16.40 -10.49
C PHE A 178 -17.82 -17.11 -10.30
N GLU A 179 -18.76 -16.90 -11.20
CA GLU A 179 -20.10 -17.53 -11.12
C GLU A 179 -20.03 -19.03 -11.30
N SER A 180 -19.28 -19.48 -12.28
CA SER A 180 -19.10 -20.91 -12.59
C SER A 180 -18.45 -21.67 -11.44
N GLU A 181 -17.44 -21.10 -10.78
CA GLU A 181 -16.76 -21.74 -9.64
C GLU A 181 -17.62 -21.71 -8.37
N LEU A 182 -18.29 -20.59 -8.05
CA LEU A 182 -19.09 -20.48 -6.83
C LEU A 182 -20.43 -21.19 -6.92
N PHE A 183 -21.13 -21.04 -8.05
CA PHE A 183 -22.50 -21.49 -8.21
C PHE A 183 -22.64 -22.74 -9.11
N GLY A 184 -21.59 -23.05 -9.87
CA GLY A 184 -21.60 -24.13 -10.84
C GLY A 184 -22.25 -23.75 -12.18
N HIS A 185 -22.17 -24.68 -13.13
CA HIS A 185 -22.74 -24.47 -14.45
C HIS A 185 -23.36 -25.75 -15.01
N THR A 186 -24.28 -25.60 -15.96
CA THR A 186 -24.85 -26.68 -16.75
C THR A 186 -24.09 -26.85 -18.07
N LYS A 187 -24.08 -28.05 -18.60
CA LYS A 187 -23.48 -28.35 -19.89
C LYS A 187 -24.00 -27.41 -20.97
N GLY A 188 -23.10 -26.83 -21.76
CA GLY A 188 -23.43 -25.93 -22.87
C GLY A 188 -23.74 -24.50 -22.47
N SER A 189 -23.59 -24.08 -21.22
CA SER A 189 -23.90 -22.73 -20.74
C SER A 189 -22.92 -21.65 -21.23
N PHE A 190 -21.71 -22.04 -21.62
CA PHE A 190 -20.70 -21.17 -22.24
C PHE A 190 -19.70 -22.01 -23.06
N THR A 191 -18.88 -21.33 -23.87
CA THR A 191 -17.81 -21.99 -24.66
C THR A 191 -16.79 -22.67 -23.73
N GLY A 192 -16.80 -24.01 -23.69
CA GLY A 192 -15.96 -24.81 -22.78
C GLY A 192 -16.74 -25.54 -21.68
N ALA A 193 -18.03 -25.31 -21.51
CA ALA A 193 -18.89 -26.06 -20.57
C ALA A 193 -19.24 -27.46 -21.13
N ALA A 194 -18.29 -28.36 -21.15
CA ALA A 194 -18.45 -29.71 -21.72
C ALA A 194 -19.32 -30.63 -20.85
N VAL A 195 -19.38 -30.42 -19.56
CA VAL A 195 -20.10 -31.21 -18.54
C VAL A 195 -20.75 -30.33 -17.51
N ASP A 196 -21.74 -30.85 -16.77
CA ASP A 196 -22.28 -30.17 -15.58
C ASP A 196 -21.24 -30.15 -14.50
N ARG A 197 -21.08 -28.98 -13.83
CA ARG A 197 -20.15 -28.83 -12.70
C ARG A 197 -20.85 -28.21 -11.50
N ARG A 198 -20.65 -28.78 -10.32
CA ARG A 198 -21.12 -28.24 -9.06
C ARG A 198 -20.22 -27.10 -8.60
N GLY A 199 -20.84 -26.01 -8.11
CA GLY A 199 -20.11 -24.89 -7.51
C GLY A 199 -19.75 -25.13 -6.04
N PHE A 200 -18.88 -24.25 -5.50
CA PHE A 200 -18.42 -24.35 -4.11
C PHE A 200 -19.55 -24.29 -3.09
N PHE A 201 -20.62 -23.50 -3.32
CA PHE A 201 -21.78 -23.48 -2.43
C PHE A 201 -22.52 -24.80 -2.37
N GLU A 202 -22.63 -25.50 -3.48
CA GLU A 202 -23.25 -26.82 -3.52
C GLU A 202 -22.37 -27.88 -2.84
N LEU A 203 -21.05 -27.83 -3.04
CA LEU A 203 -20.08 -28.69 -2.38
C LEU A 203 -20.07 -28.50 -0.85
N ALA A 204 -20.35 -27.26 -0.39
CA ALA A 204 -20.44 -26.91 1.01
C ALA A 204 -21.81 -27.21 1.64
N HIS A 205 -22.77 -27.78 0.91
CA HIS A 205 -24.11 -28.05 1.42
C HIS A 205 -24.10 -28.85 2.72
N ARG A 206 -24.85 -28.40 3.72
CA ARG A 206 -24.86 -28.89 5.13
C ARG A 206 -23.55 -28.73 5.89
N GLY A 207 -22.49 -28.20 5.25
CA GLY A 207 -21.17 -27.97 5.80
C GLY A 207 -20.90 -26.50 6.08
N THR A 208 -19.64 -26.13 5.87
CA THR A 208 -19.13 -24.75 6.05
C THR A 208 -18.35 -24.33 4.82
N ILE A 209 -18.63 -23.15 4.30
CA ILE A 209 -17.79 -22.49 3.32
C ILE A 209 -16.94 -21.43 4.01
N PHE A 210 -15.66 -21.40 3.70
CA PHE A 210 -14.72 -20.38 4.16
C PHE A 210 -14.34 -19.50 2.99
N LEU A 211 -14.73 -18.22 3.04
CA LEU A 211 -14.49 -17.21 2.01
C LEU A 211 -13.31 -16.35 2.47
N ASP A 212 -12.12 -16.70 1.99
CA ASP A 212 -10.90 -15.92 2.30
C ASP A 212 -10.74 -14.75 1.35
N GLU A 213 -10.17 -13.65 1.85
CA GLU A 213 -9.97 -12.36 1.17
C GLU A 213 -11.27 -11.81 0.54
N ILE A 214 -12.37 -11.84 1.34
CA ILE A 214 -13.69 -11.37 0.90
C ILE A 214 -13.69 -9.89 0.51
N GLY A 215 -12.77 -9.07 1.03
CA GLY A 215 -12.59 -7.67 0.70
C GLY A 215 -12.06 -7.40 -0.71
N ASP A 216 -11.59 -8.43 -1.43
CA ASP A 216 -11.10 -8.29 -2.81
C ASP A 216 -12.17 -8.56 -3.86
N LEU A 217 -13.40 -8.85 -3.42
CA LEU A 217 -14.53 -9.03 -4.33
C LEU A 217 -14.91 -7.74 -5.04
N ARG A 218 -15.15 -7.82 -6.34
CA ARG A 218 -15.73 -6.74 -7.14
C ARG A 218 -17.20 -6.49 -6.75
N LEU A 219 -17.67 -5.27 -6.91
CA LEU A 219 -19.04 -4.86 -6.54
C LEU A 219 -20.15 -5.69 -7.21
N ASP A 220 -19.96 -6.09 -8.48
CA ASP A 220 -20.88 -6.93 -9.21
C ASP A 220 -21.01 -8.33 -8.58
N HIS A 221 -19.91 -8.91 -8.13
CA HIS A 221 -19.87 -10.19 -7.45
C HIS A 221 -20.41 -10.13 -6.01
N GLN A 222 -20.23 -8.99 -5.33
CA GLN A 222 -20.79 -8.78 -3.99
C GLN A 222 -22.32 -8.88 -3.97
N SER A 223 -23.00 -8.34 -4.99
CA SER A 223 -24.47 -8.43 -5.11
C SER A 223 -24.97 -9.87 -5.31
N LYS A 224 -24.24 -10.69 -6.07
CA LYS A 224 -24.55 -12.11 -6.29
C LYS A 224 -24.34 -12.93 -5.02
N LEU A 225 -23.24 -12.70 -4.33
CA LEU A 225 -22.97 -13.33 -3.03
C LEU A 225 -24.04 -12.99 -2.00
N LEU A 226 -24.45 -11.72 -1.92
CA LEU A 226 -25.49 -11.26 -1.00
C LEU A 226 -26.80 -12.04 -1.18
N ARG A 227 -27.24 -12.25 -2.43
CA ARG A 227 -28.45 -13.04 -2.73
C ARG A 227 -28.38 -14.42 -2.11
N VAL A 228 -27.26 -15.15 -2.30
CA VAL A 228 -27.10 -16.48 -1.74
C VAL A 228 -27.11 -16.47 -0.22
N LEU A 229 -26.52 -15.45 0.41
CA LEU A 229 -26.51 -15.30 1.87
C LEU A 229 -27.89 -14.99 2.44
N GLN A 230 -28.77 -14.34 1.66
CA GLN A 230 -30.13 -13.97 2.09
C GLN A 230 -31.13 -15.09 1.79
N GLU A 231 -31.16 -15.55 0.54
CA GLU A 231 -32.18 -16.46 0.02
C GLU A 231 -31.85 -17.95 0.25
N LYS A 232 -30.58 -18.25 0.59
CA LYS A 232 -30.03 -19.62 0.70
C LYS A 232 -30.26 -20.44 -0.58
N SER A 233 -30.36 -19.76 -1.70
CA SER A 233 -30.57 -20.36 -3.03
C SER A 233 -29.83 -19.53 -4.09
N PHE A 234 -29.51 -20.18 -5.22
CA PHE A 234 -28.87 -19.56 -6.38
C PHE A 234 -29.21 -20.35 -7.64
N TYR A 235 -28.93 -19.75 -8.80
CA TYR A 235 -29.01 -20.43 -10.10
C TYR A 235 -27.62 -20.80 -10.57
N ARG A 236 -27.43 -22.02 -11.03
CA ARG A 236 -26.23 -22.40 -11.79
C ARG A 236 -26.20 -21.62 -13.10
N VAL A 237 -25.02 -21.34 -13.62
CA VAL A 237 -24.90 -20.70 -14.94
C VAL A 237 -25.59 -21.56 -16.00
N GLY A 238 -26.54 -20.99 -16.71
CA GLY A 238 -27.35 -21.69 -17.72
C GLY A 238 -28.55 -22.50 -17.18
N ALA A 239 -28.78 -22.54 -15.87
CA ALA A 239 -29.94 -23.23 -15.28
C ALA A 239 -31.13 -22.30 -15.06
N THR A 240 -32.35 -22.83 -15.23
CA THR A 240 -33.63 -22.14 -14.98
C THR A 240 -34.20 -22.44 -13.58
N ASN A 241 -33.76 -23.51 -12.94
CA ASN A 241 -34.24 -23.91 -11.62
C ASN A 241 -33.25 -23.46 -10.53
N PRO A 242 -33.74 -22.90 -9.39
CA PRO A 242 -32.88 -22.51 -8.29
C PRO A 242 -32.37 -23.75 -7.54
N THR A 243 -31.12 -23.68 -7.07
CA THR A 243 -30.52 -24.67 -6.20
C THR A 243 -30.51 -24.14 -4.77
N THR A 244 -31.19 -24.81 -3.86
CA THR A 244 -31.24 -24.44 -2.44
C THR A 244 -30.08 -25.06 -1.68
N VAL A 245 -29.43 -24.28 -0.81
CA VAL A 245 -28.30 -24.72 -0.01
C VAL A 245 -28.43 -24.29 1.46
N ASP A 246 -28.03 -25.16 2.35
CA ASP A 246 -27.86 -24.86 3.77
C ASP A 246 -26.37 -24.87 4.09
N VAL A 247 -25.74 -23.70 4.11
CA VAL A 247 -24.29 -23.56 4.28
C VAL A 247 -23.99 -22.57 5.39
N ARG A 248 -23.08 -22.93 6.30
CA ARG A 248 -22.52 -22.00 7.27
C ARG A 248 -21.40 -21.19 6.60
N ILE A 249 -21.40 -19.88 6.86
CA ILE A 249 -20.43 -18.96 6.28
C ILE A 249 -19.38 -18.57 7.33
N VAL A 250 -18.11 -18.69 6.96
CA VAL A 250 -16.99 -18.05 7.64
C VAL A 250 -16.28 -17.20 6.59
N ALA A 251 -16.11 -15.92 6.84
CA ALA A 251 -15.44 -14.99 5.94
C ALA A 251 -14.16 -14.44 6.59
N ALA A 252 -13.15 -14.14 5.79
CA ALA A 252 -11.91 -13.53 6.26
C ALA A 252 -11.41 -12.45 5.31
N THR A 253 -10.75 -11.44 5.86
CA THR A 253 -10.07 -10.40 5.07
C THR A 253 -9.00 -9.68 5.91
N ASN A 254 -8.03 -9.09 5.24
CA ASN A 254 -7.08 -8.14 5.82
C ASN A 254 -7.50 -6.68 5.60
N ARG A 255 -8.51 -6.43 4.73
CA ARG A 255 -8.98 -5.07 4.41
C ARG A 255 -10.00 -4.57 5.42
N ASP A 256 -10.02 -3.27 5.62
CA ASP A 256 -11.05 -2.60 6.43
C ASP A 256 -12.34 -2.47 5.62
N LEU A 257 -13.28 -3.40 5.84
CA LEU A 257 -14.58 -3.39 5.15
C LEU A 257 -15.45 -2.17 5.52
N GLN A 258 -15.30 -1.63 6.74
CA GLN A 258 -16.06 -0.46 7.17
C GLN A 258 -15.61 0.78 6.39
N ARG A 259 -14.31 0.94 6.23
CA ARG A 259 -13.75 1.93 5.32
C ARG A 259 -14.18 1.67 3.87
N GLY A 260 -14.24 0.40 3.45
CA GLY A 260 -14.71 0.01 2.13
C GLY A 260 -16.14 0.45 1.83
N VAL A 261 -17.02 0.40 2.82
CA VAL A 261 -18.40 0.90 2.72
C VAL A 261 -18.40 2.42 2.52
N SER A 262 -17.62 3.16 3.33
CA SER A 262 -17.55 4.63 3.21
C SER A 262 -16.92 5.11 1.89
N GLU A 263 -15.97 4.36 1.35
CA GLU A 263 -15.30 4.65 0.06
C GLU A 263 -16.02 4.06 -1.16
N GLY A 264 -17.08 3.29 -0.95
CA GLY A 264 -17.95 2.76 -2.01
C GLY A 264 -17.42 1.53 -2.77
N TRP A 265 -16.31 0.90 -2.33
CA TRP A 265 -15.82 -0.34 -2.95
C TRP A 265 -16.33 -1.63 -2.28
N PHE A 266 -17.02 -1.50 -1.14
CA PHE A 266 -17.71 -2.62 -0.49
C PHE A 266 -19.16 -2.24 -0.17
N ARG A 267 -20.12 -3.13 -0.44
CA ARG A 267 -21.54 -2.85 -0.23
C ARG A 267 -21.87 -2.94 1.27
N GLU A 268 -22.64 -1.98 1.72
CA GLU A 268 -23.11 -1.88 3.11
C GLU A 268 -24.00 -3.07 3.52
N ASP A 269 -24.91 -3.48 2.64
CA ASP A 269 -25.83 -4.60 2.87
C ASP A 269 -25.09 -5.94 3.04
N LEU A 270 -24.06 -6.18 2.23
CA LEU A 270 -23.21 -7.35 2.35
C LEU A 270 -22.38 -7.30 3.65
N TYR A 271 -21.81 -6.12 3.99
CA TYR A 271 -21.07 -5.94 5.23
C TYR A 271 -21.91 -6.32 6.46
N PHE A 272 -23.15 -5.81 6.59
CA PHE A 272 -24.03 -6.15 7.71
C PHE A 272 -24.42 -7.63 7.72
N ARG A 273 -24.55 -8.27 6.55
CA ARG A 273 -24.83 -9.71 6.49
C ARG A 273 -23.66 -10.57 6.91
N LEU A 274 -22.42 -10.12 6.65
CA LEU A 274 -21.19 -10.80 7.09
C LEU A 274 -20.85 -10.52 8.56
N LYS A 275 -21.27 -9.39 9.13
CA LYS A 275 -20.99 -8.94 10.49
C LYS A 275 -21.85 -9.65 11.53
N GLY A 276 -21.81 -11.01 11.56
CA GLY A 276 -22.42 -11.78 12.65
C GLY A 276 -21.56 -11.76 13.92
N PHE A 277 -20.57 -12.64 14.00
CA PHE A 277 -19.49 -12.55 14.99
C PHE A 277 -18.23 -12.04 14.33
N VAL A 278 -17.63 -11.00 14.87
CA VAL A 278 -16.39 -10.39 14.34
C VAL A 278 -15.24 -10.69 15.29
N PHE A 279 -14.20 -11.36 14.78
CA PHE A 279 -12.98 -11.66 15.51
C PHE A 279 -11.79 -11.01 14.80
N ARG A 280 -11.02 -10.21 15.56
CA ARG A 280 -9.83 -9.52 15.04
C ARG A 280 -8.58 -10.21 15.58
N LEU A 281 -7.87 -10.91 14.68
CA LEU A 281 -6.64 -11.61 15.03
C LEU A 281 -5.49 -10.60 15.16
N PRO A 282 -4.79 -10.57 16.30
CA PRO A 282 -3.65 -9.69 16.47
C PRO A 282 -2.48 -10.16 15.61
N PRO A 283 -1.69 -9.22 15.07
CA PRO A 283 -0.45 -9.55 14.37
C PRO A 283 0.58 -10.16 15.35
N LEU A 284 1.55 -10.88 14.82
CA LEU A 284 2.53 -11.62 15.62
C LEU A 284 3.38 -10.71 16.52
N ARG A 285 3.66 -9.48 16.07
CA ARG A 285 4.39 -8.46 16.85
C ARG A 285 3.67 -8.04 18.14
N ASP A 286 2.34 -8.17 18.21
CA ASP A 286 1.52 -7.84 19.38
C ASP A 286 1.33 -9.05 20.33
N ARG A 287 1.79 -10.25 19.90
CA ARG A 287 1.77 -11.49 20.69
C ARG A 287 3.15 -12.17 20.71
N ARG A 288 4.19 -11.40 21.02
CA ARG A 288 5.59 -11.87 21.00
C ARG A 288 5.82 -13.09 21.90
N SER A 289 5.06 -13.22 23.00
CA SER A 289 5.10 -14.40 23.87
C SER A 289 4.76 -15.70 23.12
N ASP A 290 4.04 -15.65 22.02
CA ASP A 290 3.69 -16.83 21.22
C ASP A 290 4.81 -17.25 20.25
N ILE A 291 5.78 -16.37 19.95
CA ILE A 291 6.81 -16.62 18.92
C ILE A 291 7.60 -17.90 19.25
N ALA A 292 8.09 -18.03 20.49
CA ALA A 292 8.85 -19.20 20.90
C ALA A 292 8.01 -20.49 20.80
N LEU A 293 6.73 -20.44 21.23
CA LEU A 293 5.84 -21.59 21.17
C LEU A 293 5.48 -21.99 19.74
N ILE A 294 5.25 -21.01 18.86
CA ILE A 294 4.94 -21.26 17.46
C ILE A 294 6.19 -21.82 16.76
N ALA A 295 7.37 -21.29 17.09
CA ALA A 295 8.63 -21.77 16.54
C ALA A 295 8.87 -23.23 16.92
N GLU A 296 8.73 -23.57 18.20
CA GLU A 296 8.87 -24.94 18.74
C GLU A 296 7.88 -25.92 18.08
N ALA A 297 6.60 -25.52 17.98
CA ALA A 297 5.60 -26.34 17.31
C ALA A 297 5.90 -26.54 15.82
N THR A 298 6.44 -25.52 15.15
CA THR A 298 6.84 -25.58 13.75
C THR A 298 8.04 -26.49 13.54
N LEU A 299 9.07 -26.37 14.39
CA LEU A 299 10.27 -27.22 14.33
C LEU A 299 9.91 -28.69 14.59
N SER A 300 9.03 -28.95 15.57
CA SER A 300 8.51 -30.30 15.83
C SER A 300 7.75 -30.87 14.63
N GLU A 301 6.96 -30.06 13.94
CA GLU A 301 6.25 -30.47 12.71
C GLU A 301 7.23 -30.78 11.57
N ILE A 302 8.26 -29.93 11.38
CA ILE A 302 9.30 -30.12 10.37
C ILE A 302 10.07 -31.41 10.65
N ALA A 303 10.52 -31.62 11.88
CA ALA A 303 11.26 -32.81 12.29
C ALA A 303 10.46 -34.10 11.98
N ARG A 304 9.18 -34.12 12.37
CA ARG A 304 8.28 -35.27 12.09
C ARG A 304 8.08 -35.50 10.58
N ARG A 305 7.92 -34.43 9.79
CA ARG A 305 7.71 -34.50 8.34
C ARG A 305 8.95 -34.97 7.59
N THR A 306 10.14 -34.55 8.03
CA THR A 306 11.41 -34.83 7.36
C THR A 306 12.13 -36.06 7.90
N GLY A 307 11.68 -36.62 9.03
CA GLY A 307 12.38 -37.71 9.74
C GLY A 307 13.72 -37.31 10.35
N ARG A 308 14.02 -36.02 10.43
CA ARG A 308 15.24 -35.49 11.02
C ARG A 308 15.09 -35.33 12.55
N PRO A 309 16.20 -35.34 13.30
CA PRO A 309 16.19 -34.96 14.72
C PRO A 309 15.56 -33.56 14.91
N HIS A 310 14.86 -33.38 16.03
CA HIS A 310 14.28 -32.09 16.38
C HIS A 310 15.39 -31.04 16.59
N PRO A 311 15.45 -29.96 15.81
CA PRO A 311 16.46 -28.93 16.01
C PRO A 311 16.06 -28.00 17.18
N GLU A 312 17.04 -27.62 18.00
CA GLU A 312 16.87 -26.69 19.09
C GLU A 312 17.18 -25.24 18.66
N LEU A 313 16.49 -24.27 19.23
CA LEU A 313 16.82 -22.87 19.04
C LEU A 313 17.78 -22.39 20.12
N SER A 314 18.89 -21.77 19.75
CA SER A 314 19.77 -21.13 20.71
C SER A 314 19.12 -19.85 21.30
N ASN A 315 19.56 -19.39 22.47
CA ASN A 315 19.00 -18.22 23.14
C ASN A 315 19.18 -16.93 22.30
N ASP A 316 20.27 -16.79 21.56
CA ASP A 316 20.52 -15.67 20.66
C ASP A 316 19.60 -15.73 19.41
N ALA A 317 19.27 -16.91 18.92
CA ALA A 317 18.27 -17.10 17.88
C ALA A 317 16.86 -16.71 18.37
N LEU A 318 16.47 -17.16 19.55
CA LEU A 318 15.19 -16.75 20.17
C LEU A 318 15.13 -15.24 20.40
N GLY A 319 16.23 -14.62 20.85
CA GLY A 319 16.32 -13.17 20.99
C GLY A 319 16.10 -12.44 19.66
N LEU A 320 16.71 -12.94 18.57
CA LEU A 320 16.54 -12.41 17.23
C LEU A 320 15.08 -12.54 16.76
N LEU A 321 14.48 -13.74 16.87
CA LEU A 321 13.09 -13.97 16.47
C LEU A 321 12.10 -13.08 17.23
N ASN A 322 12.33 -12.83 18.53
CA ASN A 322 11.47 -11.97 19.35
C ASN A 322 11.62 -10.47 19.03
N SER A 323 12.79 -10.04 18.55
CA SER A 323 13.04 -8.65 18.19
C SER A 323 12.46 -8.25 16.83
N TYR A 324 12.22 -9.22 15.97
CA TYR A 324 11.75 -8.98 14.61
C TYR A 324 10.25 -8.65 14.54
N ARG A 325 9.84 -7.82 13.60
CA ARG A 325 8.44 -7.32 13.49
C ARG A 325 7.46 -8.28 12.84
N TRP A 326 7.92 -9.23 12.07
CA TRP A 326 7.12 -10.25 11.38
C TRP A 326 6.00 -9.65 10.50
N PRO A 327 6.31 -8.88 9.43
CA PRO A 327 5.30 -8.33 8.54
C PRO A 327 4.43 -9.41 7.88
N GLY A 328 4.98 -10.59 7.58
CA GLY A 328 4.25 -11.77 7.11
C GLY A 328 3.71 -12.67 8.22
N ASN A 329 3.79 -12.21 9.48
CA ASN A 329 3.23 -12.89 10.65
C ASN A 329 3.71 -14.35 10.79
N VAL A 330 2.81 -15.27 11.16
CA VAL A 330 3.13 -16.70 11.38
C VAL A 330 3.56 -17.39 10.09
N ARG A 331 3.03 -16.96 8.93
CA ARG A 331 3.43 -17.53 7.63
C ARG A 331 4.92 -17.26 7.34
N GLU A 332 5.38 -16.06 7.61
CA GLU A 332 6.78 -15.68 7.46
C GLU A 332 7.67 -16.42 8.47
N LEU A 333 7.28 -16.45 9.75
CA LEU A 333 8.00 -17.18 10.77
C LEU A 333 8.21 -18.65 10.38
N ARG A 334 7.17 -19.33 9.91
CA ARG A 334 7.25 -20.73 9.45
C ARG A 334 8.22 -20.88 8.28
N ASN A 335 8.12 -20.02 7.27
CA ASN A 335 9.01 -20.05 6.11
C ASN A 335 10.48 -19.84 6.49
N VAL A 336 10.73 -18.92 7.42
CA VAL A 336 12.10 -18.65 7.94
C VAL A 336 12.65 -19.85 8.69
N LEU A 337 11.85 -20.49 9.54
CA LEU A 337 12.24 -21.69 10.26
C LEU A 337 12.48 -22.88 9.31
N GLU A 338 11.62 -23.09 8.33
CA GLU A 338 11.80 -24.15 7.31
C GLU A 338 13.10 -23.95 6.53
N ARG A 339 13.41 -22.71 6.15
CA ARG A 339 14.67 -22.38 5.46
C ARG A 339 15.88 -22.61 6.37
N ALA A 340 15.80 -22.16 7.62
CA ALA A 340 16.89 -22.35 8.60
C ALA A 340 17.19 -23.85 8.80
N VAL A 341 16.17 -24.70 8.96
CA VAL A 341 16.34 -26.15 9.10
C VAL A 341 16.89 -26.79 7.82
N ALA A 342 16.46 -26.31 6.64
CA ALA A 342 16.93 -26.83 5.37
C ALA A 342 18.41 -26.55 5.09
N LEU A 343 18.89 -25.40 5.56
CA LEU A 343 20.27 -24.90 5.34
C LEU A 343 21.24 -25.26 6.48
N SER A 344 20.74 -25.79 7.60
CA SER A 344 21.58 -26.15 8.76
C SER A 344 21.83 -27.64 8.81
N ASP A 345 23.09 -28.01 9.04
CA ASP A 345 23.52 -29.42 9.20
C ASP A 345 23.56 -29.84 10.68
N GLY A 346 23.49 -28.89 11.61
CA GLY A 346 23.60 -29.14 13.05
C GLY A 346 22.27 -29.25 13.78
N PRO A 347 22.26 -29.82 14.99
CA PRO A 347 21.04 -29.96 15.81
C PRO A 347 20.60 -28.64 16.46
N VAL A 348 21.42 -27.59 16.45
CA VAL A 348 21.13 -26.29 17.09
C VAL A 348 21.13 -25.19 16.04
N LEU A 349 20.00 -24.48 15.96
CA LEU A 349 19.84 -23.31 15.10
C LEU A 349 20.30 -22.06 15.85
N SER A 350 21.47 -21.55 15.49
CA SER A 350 21.98 -20.27 16.00
C SER A 350 21.38 -19.08 15.24
N ARG A 351 21.63 -17.86 15.73
CA ARG A 351 21.18 -16.64 15.04
C ARG A 351 21.64 -16.55 13.58
N TYR A 352 22.78 -17.16 13.24
CA TYR A 352 23.33 -17.15 11.88
C TYR A 352 22.58 -18.04 10.89
N ALA A 353 21.75 -18.96 11.38
CA ALA A 353 20.85 -19.76 10.54
C ALA A 353 19.68 -18.93 9.97
N PHE A 354 19.46 -17.72 10.46
CA PHE A 354 18.32 -16.88 10.11
C PHE A 354 18.74 -15.65 9.32
N SER A 355 18.37 -15.58 8.05
CA SER A 355 18.54 -14.39 7.19
C SER A 355 17.29 -13.52 7.29
N LEU A 356 17.16 -12.74 8.37
CA LEU A 356 16.04 -11.81 8.59
C LEU A 356 16.32 -10.40 8.07
N GLU A 357 17.51 -10.16 7.50
CA GLU A 357 17.99 -8.81 7.18
C GLU A 357 17.33 -8.18 5.94
N ASP A 358 16.73 -8.98 5.06
CA ASP A 358 16.21 -8.48 3.78
C ASP A 358 14.73 -8.04 3.80
N VAL A 359 13.98 -8.28 4.88
CA VAL A 359 12.52 -8.08 4.91
C VAL A 359 12.03 -7.07 5.94
N ALA A 360 12.86 -6.71 6.94
CA ALA A 360 12.42 -6.00 8.14
C ALA A 360 12.17 -4.50 8.02
N MET A 361 12.47 -3.85 6.90
CA MET A 361 12.43 -2.38 6.82
C MET A 361 11.41 -1.79 5.83
N GLU A 362 10.43 -2.53 5.34
CA GLU A 362 9.70 -2.00 4.18
C GLU A 362 8.34 -1.34 4.40
N ASP A 363 7.56 -1.51 5.46
CA ASP A 363 6.17 -1.04 5.33
C ASP A 363 5.59 -0.08 6.39
N ASN A 364 6.11 0.09 7.59
CA ASN A 364 5.47 0.98 8.58
C ASN A 364 6.26 2.23 8.98
N GLU A 365 7.59 2.24 8.89
CA GLU A 365 8.35 3.49 9.05
C GLU A 365 8.23 4.40 7.83
N ARG A 366 7.85 3.86 6.67
CA ARG A 366 7.56 4.67 5.47
C ARG A 366 6.26 5.46 5.54
N ARG A 367 5.28 5.07 6.36
CA ARG A 367 4.03 5.84 6.51
C ARG A 367 4.13 6.93 7.56
N ASP A 368 4.90 6.74 8.63
CA ASP A 368 5.04 7.74 9.70
C ASP A 368 6.23 8.69 9.49
N LEU A 369 7.21 8.31 8.66
CA LEU A 369 8.35 9.15 8.27
C LEU A 369 8.17 9.82 6.89
N ALA A 370 7.08 9.53 6.17
CA ALA A 370 6.69 10.29 4.98
C ALA A 370 6.15 11.70 5.33
N VAL A 371 5.99 11.97 6.64
CA VAL A 371 5.77 13.33 7.15
C VAL A 371 7.10 13.82 7.71
N ALA A 372 7.77 14.69 6.94
CA ALA A 372 9.01 15.39 7.25
C ALA A 372 10.32 14.58 7.11
N LEU A 373 10.68 14.20 5.88
CA LEU A 373 12.08 14.21 5.48
C LEU A 373 12.44 15.68 5.21
N PRO A 374 13.39 16.29 5.90
CA PRO A 374 13.91 17.56 5.45
C PRO A 374 14.61 17.31 4.11
N ASP A 375 14.01 17.80 3.04
CA ASP A 375 14.62 17.87 1.70
C ASP A 375 15.87 18.81 1.70
N GLU A 376 16.22 19.32 2.88
CA GLU A 376 17.25 20.32 3.14
C GLU A 376 18.63 19.76 3.48
N ALA A 377 18.78 18.48 3.78
CA ALA A 377 20.11 17.89 3.85
C ALA A 377 20.57 17.57 2.43
N GLY A 378 21.13 18.59 1.74
CA GLY A 378 21.65 18.46 0.39
C GLY A 378 22.56 17.24 0.26
N ASP A 379 22.64 16.66 -0.94
CA ASP A 379 23.44 15.48 -1.27
C ASP A 379 24.90 15.59 -0.79
N HIS A 380 25.43 16.82 -0.71
CA HIS A 380 26.74 17.12 -0.14
C HIS A 380 26.85 16.73 1.34
N ALA A 381 25.85 17.03 2.15
CA ALA A 381 25.87 16.70 3.59
C ALA A 381 25.82 15.19 3.81
N VAL A 382 25.06 14.46 3.00
CA VAL A 382 25.00 12.99 3.04
C VAL A 382 26.34 12.38 2.62
N LEU A 383 26.95 12.91 1.56
CA LEU A 383 28.23 12.45 1.05
C LEU A 383 29.37 12.72 2.06
N ASP A 384 29.36 13.87 2.73
CA ASP A 384 30.34 14.19 3.77
C ASP A 384 30.21 13.28 4.99
N ARG A 385 28.98 12.94 5.40
CA ARG A 385 28.75 11.95 6.46
C ARG A 385 29.18 10.55 6.07
N LEU A 386 28.92 10.13 4.82
CA LEU A 386 29.42 8.86 4.28
C LEU A 386 30.95 8.80 4.27
N ARG A 387 31.60 9.88 3.86
CA ARG A 387 33.06 10.02 3.92
C ARG A 387 33.58 9.97 5.35
N HIS A 388 32.94 10.66 6.27
CA HIS A 388 33.35 10.67 7.68
C HIS A 388 33.29 9.28 8.32
N HIS A 389 32.25 8.49 8.00
CA HIS A 389 32.07 7.14 8.51
C HIS A 389 32.66 6.03 7.61
N GLY A 390 33.56 6.37 6.67
CA GLY A 390 34.23 5.38 5.82
C GLY A 390 33.30 4.56 4.94
N PHE A 391 32.15 5.11 4.55
CA PHE A 391 31.07 4.43 3.79
C PHE A 391 30.43 3.26 4.53
N ASP A 392 30.47 3.26 5.86
CA ASP A 392 29.61 2.41 6.68
C ASP A 392 28.17 2.97 6.68
N MET A 393 27.27 2.21 6.05
CA MET A 393 25.86 2.62 5.89
C MET A 393 25.13 2.71 7.23
N GLN A 394 25.47 1.85 8.19
CA GLN A 394 24.82 1.79 9.49
C GLN A 394 25.27 2.93 10.41
N ALA A 395 26.55 3.19 10.45
CA ALA A 395 27.10 4.33 11.21
C ALA A 395 26.62 5.66 10.64
N THR A 396 26.56 5.80 9.32
CA THR A 396 26.06 6.99 8.63
C THR A 396 24.55 7.19 8.88
N ALA A 397 23.76 6.13 8.79
CA ALA A 397 22.31 6.16 9.06
C ALA A 397 22.02 6.64 10.49
N LYS A 398 22.75 6.10 11.48
CA LYS A 398 22.64 6.52 12.88
C LYS A 398 23.02 8.01 13.08
N ALA A 399 24.06 8.49 12.39
CA ALA A 399 24.51 9.87 12.48
C ALA A 399 23.55 10.87 11.82
N LEU A 400 22.77 10.44 10.82
CA LEU A 400 21.76 11.25 10.13
C LEU A 400 20.36 11.09 10.72
N SER A 401 20.17 10.20 11.70
CA SER A 401 18.84 9.77 12.18
C SER A 401 17.94 9.24 11.05
N TRP A 402 18.55 8.59 10.07
CA TRP A 402 17.90 7.96 8.92
C TRP A 402 18.00 6.44 9.03
N ASP A 403 17.19 5.75 8.23
CA ASP A 403 17.37 4.32 8.05
C ASP A 403 18.52 4.00 7.06
N ARG A 404 19.10 2.80 7.21
CA ARG A 404 20.20 2.33 6.36
C ARG A 404 19.80 2.27 4.89
N SER A 405 18.53 1.94 4.58
CA SER A 405 18.07 1.80 3.20
C SER A 405 18.03 3.16 2.51
N THR A 406 17.60 4.22 3.21
CA THR A 406 17.61 5.59 2.70
C THR A 406 19.02 6.06 2.37
N VAL A 407 19.99 5.82 3.28
CA VAL A 407 21.40 6.14 3.01
C VAL A 407 21.92 5.36 1.79
N THR A 408 21.56 4.08 1.68
CA THR A 408 21.96 3.23 0.55
C THR A 408 21.37 3.73 -0.78
N GLN A 409 20.08 4.12 -0.81
CA GLN A 409 19.46 4.64 -2.01
C GLN A 409 20.00 6.01 -2.41
N ARG A 410 20.32 6.87 -1.44
CA ARG A 410 21.00 8.15 -1.69
C ARG A 410 22.41 7.93 -2.27
N LEU A 411 23.21 7.05 -1.69
CA LEU A 411 24.53 6.72 -2.24
C LEU A 411 24.41 6.13 -3.65
N LYS A 412 23.42 5.28 -3.90
CA LYS A 412 23.19 4.70 -5.23
C LYS A 412 22.88 5.77 -6.26
N GLY A 413 22.01 6.73 -5.91
CA GLY A 413 21.71 7.89 -6.77
C GLY A 413 22.93 8.75 -7.04
N LEU A 414 23.72 9.07 -6.03
CA LEU A 414 24.98 9.81 -6.14
C LEU A 414 26.01 9.09 -7.02
N CYS A 415 26.12 7.76 -6.92
CA CYS A 415 26.99 6.96 -7.78
C CYS A 415 26.56 7.05 -9.27
N PHE A 416 25.26 6.99 -9.55
CA PHE A 416 24.77 7.13 -10.92
C PHE A 416 24.99 8.54 -11.46
N GLN A 417 24.80 9.56 -10.63
CA GLN A 417 25.08 10.94 -11.00
C GLN A 417 26.58 11.13 -11.32
N ALA A 418 27.46 10.67 -10.46
CA ALA A 418 28.91 10.76 -10.66
C ALA A 418 29.39 10.03 -11.92
N LEU A 419 28.76 8.88 -12.26
CA LEU A 419 29.05 8.17 -13.51
C LEU A 419 28.65 9.00 -14.74
N VAL A 420 27.51 9.67 -14.71
CA VAL A 420 27.06 10.56 -15.78
C VAL A 420 28.01 11.76 -15.93
N GLU A 421 28.30 12.44 -14.83
CA GLU A 421 29.20 13.61 -14.80
C GLU A 421 30.62 13.28 -15.26
N SER A 422 31.07 12.03 -15.02
CA SER A 422 32.37 11.52 -15.45
C SER A 422 32.39 10.96 -16.88
N GLY A 423 31.26 11.07 -17.63
CA GLY A 423 31.16 10.52 -18.98
C GLY A 423 31.28 8.99 -19.04
N GLY A 424 30.95 8.28 -17.96
CA GLY A 424 31.07 6.82 -17.83
C GLY A 424 32.43 6.34 -17.32
N ASP A 425 33.37 7.25 -17.04
CA ASP A 425 34.67 6.91 -16.44
C ASP A 425 34.50 6.55 -14.95
N ARG A 426 34.59 5.25 -14.68
CA ARG A 426 34.40 4.72 -13.29
C ARG A 426 35.46 5.21 -12.31
N ALA A 427 36.71 5.36 -12.75
CA ALA A 427 37.79 5.80 -11.88
C ALA A 427 37.59 7.25 -11.42
N LYS A 428 37.15 8.14 -12.33
CA LYS A 428 36.79 9.51 -12.00
C LYS A 428 35.57 9.58 -11.10
N ALA A 429 34.53 8.77 -11.37
CA ALA A 429 33.34 8.70 -10.54
C ALA A 429 33.66 8.23 -9.11
N VAL A 430 34.52 7.20 -8.96
CA VAL A 430 34.99 6.74 -7.65
C VAL A 430 35.75 7.84 -6.92
N SER A 431 36.63 8.55 -7.60
CA SER A 431 37.40 9.67 -7.02
C SER A 431 36.47 10.79 -6.52
N ALA A 432 35.47 11.15 -7.31
CA ALA A 432 34.49 12.18 -6.94
C ALA A 432 33.65 11.81 -5.70
N ILE A 433 33.24 10.54 -5.59
CA ILE A 433 32.45 10.04 -4.44
C ILE A 433 33.34 9.86 -3.20
N ALA A 434 34.48 9.22 -3.32
CA ALA A 434 35.35 8.85 -2.20
C ALA A 434 36.03 10.05 -1.54
N GLY A 435 36.49 11.01 -2.32
CA GLY A 435 37.21 12.21 -1.86
C GLY A 435 38.60 11.96 -1.26
N ASP A 436 38.92 10.70 -0.91
CA ASP A 436 40.18 10.29 -0.29
C ASP A 436 40.62 8.94 -0.88
N PRO A 437 41.90 8.80 -1.34
CA PRO A 437 42.44 7.56 -1.91
C PRO A 437 42.28 6.33 -1.02
N ALA A 438 42.34 6.49 0.32
CA ALA A 438 42.16 5.40 1.26
C ALA A 438 40.78 4.70 1.16
N ARG A 439 39.77 5.38 0.60
CA ARG A 439 38.39 4.90 0.49
C ARG A 439 38.04 4.40 -0.91
N PHE A 440 38.91 4.56 -1.91
CA PHE A 440 38.66 4.22 -3.30
C PHE A 440 38.15 2.79 -3.46
N LYS A 441 38.81 1.82 -2.88
CA LYS A 441 38.44 0.40 -3.00
C LYS A 441 37.03 0.10 -2.46
N THR A 442 36.63 0.73 -1.36
CA THR A 442 35.29 0.56 -0.77
C THR A 442 34.21 1.17 -1.66
N VAL A 443 34.47 2.36 -2.18
CA VAL A 443 33.52 3.05 -3.08
C VAL A 443 33.42 2.35 -4.43
N GLU A 444 34.54 1.90 -4.99
CA GLU A 444 34.62 1.17 -6.24
C GLU A 444 33.79 -0.11 -6.22
N LEU A 445 33.90 -0.90 -5.16
CA LEU A 445 33.08 -2.10 -4.97
C LEU A 445 31.59 -1.80 -4.96
N LYS A 446 31.18 -0.73 -4.27
CA LYS A 446 29.77 -0.32 -4.20
C LYS A 446 29.26 0.22 -5.53
N LEU A 447 30.03 1.11 -6.18
CA LEU A 447 29.68 1.70 -7.47
C LEU A 447 29.54 0.63 -8.54
N ASN A 448 30.52 -0.30 -8.63
CA ASN A 448 30.47 -1.40 -9.58
C ASN A 448 29.25 -2.30 -9.31
N GLY A 449 28.96 -2.66 -8.07
CA GLY A 449 27.78 -3.45 -7.73
C GLY A 449 26.47 -2.76 -8.11
N TYR A 450 26.35 -1.45 -7.94
CA TYR A 450 25.15 -0.70 -8.35
C TYR A 450 25.03 -0.60 -9.88
N TYR A 451 26.14 -0.38 -10.56
CA TYR A 451 26.16 -0.29 -12.03
C TYR A 451 25.89 -1.66 -12.68
N ASP A 452 26.49 -2.74 -12.17
CA ASP A 452 26.25 -4.09 -12.66
C ASP A 452 24.80 -4.52 -12.46
N HIS A 453 24.19 -4.11 -11.33
CA HIS A 453 22.76 -4.31 -11.11
C HIS A 453 21.92 -3.52 -12.11
N LEU A 454 22.29 -2.26 -12.43
CA LEU A 454 21.62 -1.48 -13.49
C LEU A 454 21.73 -2.20 -14.84
N LEU A 455 22.90 -2.67 -15.21
CA LEU A 455 23.12 -3.41 -16.45
C LEU A 455 22.28 -4.68 -16.51
N SER A 456 22.18 -5.45 -15.42
CA SER A 456 21.37 -6.65 -15.36
C SER A 456 19.86 -6.40 -15.55
N VAL A 457 19.38 -5.21 -15.16
CA VAL A 457 18.00 -4.79 -15.38
C VAL A 457 17.76 -4.38 -16.82
N ILE A 458 18.74 -3.72 -17.45
CA ILE A 458 18.64 -3.20 -18.83
C ILE A 458 18.88 -4.29 -19.90
N GLN A 459 19.75 -5.26 -19.59
CA GLN A 459 20.22 -6.26 -20.56
C GLN A 459 19.09 -7.05 -21.25
N PRO A 460 18.01 -7.49 -20.57
CA PRO A 460 16.91 -8.23 -21.20
C PRO A 460 15.95 -7.34 -22.01
N CYS A 461 16.01 -6.00 -21.87
CA CYS A 461 15.08 -5.08 -22.51
C CYS A 461 15.42 -4.86 -23.99
N LYS A 462 14.39 -4.73 -24.82
CA LYS A 462 14.51 -4.59 -26.29
C LYS A 462 14.50 -3.13 -26.73
N SER A 463 13.92 -2.22 -25.95
CA SER A 463 13.86 -0.79 -26.24
C SER A 463 14.28 0.06 -25.05
N VAL A 464 14.61 1.34 -25.32
CA VAL A 464 14.95 2.31 -24.26
C VAL A 464 13.75 2.55 -23.36
N GLU A 465 12.53 2.63 -23.92
CA GLU A 465 11.30 2.86 -23.17
C GLU A 465 11.02 1.70 -22.21
N GLU A 466 11.19 0.47 -22.67
CA GLU A 466 11.04 -0.75 -21.84
C GLU A 466 12.06 -0.75 -20.71
N ALA A 467 13.31 -0.43 -21.01
CA ALA A 467 14.38 -0.36 -20.02
C ALA A 467 14.13 0.74 -18.96
N LEU A 468 13.64 1.90 -19.38
CA LEU A 468 13.28 2.99 -18.46
C LEU A 468 12.08 2.63 -17.57
N ALA A 469 11.06 1.97 -18.12
CA ALA A 469 9.91 1.49 -17.36
C ALA A 469 10.35 0.45 -16.30
N GLU A 470 11.22 -0.49 -16.69
CA GLU A 470 11.74 -1.50 -15.75
C GLU A 470 12.66 -0.86 -14.70
N CYS A 471 13.49 0.12 -15.07
CA CYS A 471 14.28 0.87 -14.11
C CYS A 471 13.42 1.65 -13.11
N LYS A 472 12.33 2.30 -13.55
CA LYS A 472 11.37 2.96 -12.64
C LYS A 472 10.75 1.97 -11.65
N ARG A 473 10.43 0.78 -12.09
CA ARG A 473 9.88 -0.28 -11.25
C ARG A 473 10.87 -0.82 -10.23
N ARG A 474 12.12 -1.07 -10.65
CA ARG A 474 13.17 -1.66 -9.80
C ARG A 474 13.88 -0.66 -8.89
N PHE A 475 14.01 0.58 -9.33
CA PHE A 475 14.69 1.65 -8.61
C PHE A 475 13.73 2.69 -8.04
N LYS A 476 12.48 2.32 -7.78
CA LYS A 476 11.41 3.21 -7.25
C LYS A 476 11.76 4.00 -6.00
N ASN A 477 12.80 3.59 -5.26
CA ASN A 477 13.24 4.22 -4.02
C ASN A 477 14.44 5.16 -4.19
N ILE A 478 14.97 5.30 -5.40
CA ILE A 478 15.97 6.34 -5.69
C ILE A 478 15.22 7.69 -5.75
N PRO A 479 15.73 8.77 -5.12
CA PRO A 479 15.13 10.08 -5.22
C PRO A 479 14.93 10.53 -6.66
N ASP A 480 13.78 11.15 -6.97
CA ASP A 480 13.41 11.56 -8.33
C ASP A 480 14.47 12.43 -9.01
N ARG A 481 15.17 13.28 -8.27
CA ARG A 481 16.26 14.11 -8.78
C ARG A 481 17.43 13.31 -9.35
N HIS A 482 17.69 12.10 -8.89
CA HIS A 482 18.73 11.22 -9.42
C HIS A 482 18.24 10.31 -10.54
N PHE A 483 16.93 10.28 -10.78
CA PHE A 483 16.36 9.44 -11.82
C PHE A 483 16.74 9.94 -13.24
N ALA A 484 16.98 11.24 -13.39
CA ALA A 484 17.52 11.82 -14.61
C ALA A 484 18.88 11.21 -15.00
N SER A 485 19.73 10.93 -13.99
CA SER A 485 21.02 10.26 -14.22
C SER A 485 20.86 8.80 -14.62
N VAL A 486 19.86 8.11 -14.09
CA VAL A 486 19.50 6.74 -14.52
C VAL A 486 19.02 6.74 -15.97
N ASP A 487 18.15 7.68 -16.36
CA ASP A 487 17.67 7.84 -17.74
C ASP A 487 18.84 8.03 -18.71
N GLN A 488 19.75 8.92 -18.39
CA GLN A 488 20.92 9.21 -19.22
C GLN A 488 21.85 7.99 -19.33
N LEU A 489 22.12 7.25 -18.26
CA LEU A 489 22.90 6.01 -18.30
C LEU A 489 22.24 4.94 -19.17
N VAL A 490 20.92 4.75 -19.03
CA VAL A 490 20.16 3.79 -19.86
C VAL A 490 20.32 4.13 -21.35
N ARG A 491 20.12 5.38 -21.74
CA ARG A 491 20.28 5.84 -23.13
C ARG A 491 21.70 5.62 -23.64
N THR A 492 22.72 5.93 -22.82
CA THR A 492 24.12 5.74 -23.18
C THR A 492 24.46 4.27 -23.43
N VAL A 493 23.95 3.36 -22.56
CA VAL A 493 24.17 1.91 -22.72
C VAL A 493 23.49 1.37 -24.00
N PHE A 494 22.28 1.86 -24.32
CA PHE A 494 21.60 1.44 -25.54
C PHE A 494 22.25 1.96 -26.79
N LEU A 495 22.82 3.17 -26.79
CA LEU A 495 23.59 3.73 -27.93
C LEU A 495 24.89 2.96 -28.18
N GLN A 496 25.46 2.31 -27.15
CA GLN A 496 26.69 1.51 -27.27
C GLN A 496 26.42 0.03 -27.62
N LYS A 497 25.14 -0.42 -27.65
CA LYS A 497 24.82 -1.76 -28.17
C LYS A 497 25.04 -1.78 -29.69
N PRO A 498 25.92 -2.66 -30.26
CA PRO A 498 26.06 -2.77 -31.71
C PRO A 498 24.71 -3.22 -32.30
N SER A 499 24.22 -2.48 -33.29
CA SER A 499 23.00 -2.80 -34.02
C SER A 499 23.17 -4.17 -34.69
N SER A 500 22.55 -5.19 -34.13
CA SER A 500 22.42 -6.52 -34.73
C SER A 500 21.33 -6.48 -35.81
N THR A 501 21.59 -5.80 -36.91
CA THR A 501 20.82 -5.96 -38.16
C THR A 501 21.73 -5.55 -39.35
N SER A 502 22.53 -6.52 -39.80
CA SER A 502 22.95 -6.54 -41.18
C SER A 502 22.36 -7.78 -41.81
N PRO A 503 21.51 -7.67 -42.85
CA PRO A 503 21.06 -8.83 -43.59
C PRO A 503 22.25 -9.35 -44.41
N SER A 504 22.62 -10.60 -44.19
CA SER A 504 23.49 -11.38 -45.02
C SER A 504 22.89 -11.43 -46.43
N ILE A 505 23.48 -10.68 -47.37
CA ILE A 505 23.24 -10.85 -48.79
C ILE A 505 23.92 -12.17 -49.17
N ALA A 506 23.12 -13.18 -49.41
CA ALA A 506 23.57 -14.38 -50.10
C ALA A 506 23.91 -14.03 -51.54
N MET A 507 25.17 -14.02 -51.86
CA MET A 507 25.63 -14.13 -53.26
C MET A 507 25.59 -15.62 -53.68
N THR A 508 24.65 -15.90 -54.55
CA THR A 508 24.67 -17.07 -55.44
C THR A 508 25.66 -16.77 -56.52
N GLU A 509 26.70 -17.58 -56.71
CA GLU A 509 27.37 -17.81 -57.96
C GLU A 509 27.69 -19.27 -58.17
N THR A 510 27.11 -19.74 -59.29
CA THR A 510 27.46 -20.89 -60.19
C THR A 510 27.95 -22.17 -59.59
#